data_5968aa5d224d88ace1f774bc1a86a77e
#
_entry.id   5968aa5d224d88ace1f774bc1a86a77e
#
_cell.length_a   1.000
_cell.length_b   1.000
_cell.length_c   1.000
_cell.angle_alpha   90.00
_cell.angle_beta   90.00
_cell.angle_gamma   90.00
#
_symmetry.space_group_name_H-M   'P 1'
#
loop_
_entity.id
_entity.type
_entity.pdbx_description
1 polymer ?
#
loop_
_entity_poly.entity_id
_entity_poly.type
_entity_poly.pdbx_seq_one_letter_code
_entity_poly.pdbx_strand_id
1 'polypeptide(L)'
;MNQDPVAIATPSSGHRSRRSSDRPAMRSQLAFLLGVLLIPLQAYAQDPVSELLEAAKKGDLDAVRSLLNKGGDVNAKNANGRTALMEASFWGRVDVAKLFLEKGADVNAKDQDDHTALIEAAGNGHIQVVQALLEKGGDPKAKNKDGSTALIEAASNNRTEVVKALIEKNSNVDDKDKEGRTALILAAYWGHAEAAQTLIDKGANVNARDKYGYSAMMYAKRESHPNVAEVLAKAGAK
;
A
#
# COMPACT_ATOMS: atom_id res chain seq x y z
N MET A 1 30.24 29.91 -47.71
CA MET A 1 31.47 30.76 -47.76
C MET A 1 32.21 30.43 -46.50
N ASN A 2 33.12 29.64 -46.76
CA ASN A 2 34.59 29.67 -46.58
C ASN A 2 34.99 29.45 -45.12
N GLN A 3 35.57 28.38 -44.87
CA GLN A 3 36.85 27.73 -45.16
C GLN A 3 37.76 27.75 -43.92
N ASP A 4 38.18 26.56 -43.57
CA ASP A 4 39.37 26.20 -42.85
C ASP A 4 40.65 26.89 -43.38
N PRO A 5 41.89 26.65 -42.95
CA PRO A 5 42.41 25.48 -42.19
C PRO A 5 43.73 25.73 -41.37
N VAL A 6 44.16 24.67 -40.66
CA VAL A 6 45.54 24.06 -40.63
C VAL A 6 46.70 24.81 -39.99
N ALA A 7 47.47 24.11 -39.08
CA ALA A 7 48.84 23.63 -39.16
C ALA A 7 49.33 23.15 -37.77
N ILE A 8 49.62 21.93 -37.58
CA ILE A 8 50.80 21.08 -37.67
C ILE A 8 52.11 21.78 -37.27
N ALA A 9 52.76 21.28 -36.20
CA ALA A 9 54.19 21.13 -36.07
C ALA A 9 54.62 20.25 -34.87
N THR A 10 55.18 19.12 -35.12
CA THR A 10 56.23 18.42 -34.37
C THR A 10 57.58 18.77 -35.04
N PRO A 11 58.79 18.33 -34.59
CA PRO A 11 59.26 17.65 -33.37
C PRO A 11 60.59 18.26 -32.84
N SER A 12 61.13 17.74 -31.75
CA SER A 12 62.57 17.26 -31.76
C SER A 12 63.02 16.82 -30.34
N SER A 13 63.37 15.64 -30.26
CA SER A 13 64.60 14.92 -29.81
C SER A 13 65.57 15.62 -28.85
N GLY A 14 65.91 14.90 -27.78
CA GLY A 14 67.09 15.21 -26.98
C GLY A 14 67.27 14.30 -25.75
N HIS A 15 67.91 13.27 -25.97
CA HIS A 15 68.83 12.30 -25.35
C HIS A 15 69.40 12.61 -23.95
N ARG A 16 69.50 11.53 -23.17
CA ARG A 16 70.55 11.02 -22.22
C ARG A 16 70.16 11.01 -20.74
N SER A 17 69.90 9.80 -20.31
CA SER A 17 70.67 8.89 -19.46
C SER A 17 71.12 9.40 -18.08
N ARG A 18 70.66 8.71 -17.03
CA ARG A 18 71.50 7.93 -16.08
C ARG A 18 70.61 7.38 -14.91
N ARG A 19 70.73 6.09 -14.80
CA ARG A 19 70.73 5.21 -13.64
C ARG A 19 70.57 5.91 -12.26
N SER A 20 69.60 5.45 -11.44
CA SER A 20 69.93 4.65 -10.25
C SER A 20 68.65 4.10 -9.63
N SER A 21 68.73 2.82 -9.41
CA SER A 21 68.03 2.02 -8.40
C SER A 21 67.36 2.83 -7.29
N ASP A 22 66.06 2.62 -7.14
CA ASP A 22 65.48 2.38 -5.85
C ASP A 22 64.05 1.86 -6.07
N ARG A 23 63.86 0.55 -5.84
CA ARG A 23 62.57 -0.05 -5.61
C ARG A 23 62.34 -0.04 -4.12
N PRO A 24 61.33 0.67 -3.63
CA PRO A 24 60.67 0.18 -2.46
C PRO A 24 59.19 -0.12 -2.72
N ALA A 25 58.86 -1.32 -2.28
CA ALA A 25 57.60 -1.70 -1.75
C ALA A 25 56.36 -1.76 -2.67
N MET A 26 56.36 -2.75 -3.48
CA MET A 26 55.19 -3.39 -4.05
C MET A 26 54.38 -4.17 -2.98
N ARG A 27 54.35 -3.66 -1.74
CA ARG A 27 53.61 -4.28 -0.61
C ARG A 27 52.41 -3.47 -0.09
N SER A 28 52.23 -2.23 -0.55
CA SER A 28 51.13 -1.40 -0.07
C SER A 28 49.90 -1.35 -0.99
N GLN A 29 50.02 -1.81 -2.23
CA GLN A 29 48.83 -1.82 -3.13
C GLN A 29 47.98 -3.10 -3.05
N LEU A 30 48.51 -4.21 -2.48
CA LEU A 30 47.70 -5.42 -2.24
C LEU A 30 46.84 -5.30 -0.98
N ALA A 31 47.18 -4.43 -0.05
CA ALA A 31 46.35 -4.20 1.15
C ALA A 31 45.13 -3.34 0.86
N PHE A 32 45.16 -2.50 -0.17
CA PHE A 32 44.03 -1.65 -0.56
C PHE A 32 43.00 -2.38 -1.41
N LEU A 33 43.38 -3.44 -2.12
CA LEU A 33 42.50 -4.28 -2.94
C LEU A 33 41.78 -5.37 -2.11
N LEU A 34 42.32 -5.74 -0.94
CA LEU A 34 41.70 -6.70 -0.02
C LEU A 34 40.76 -6.02 1.00
N GLY A 35 40.86 -4.70 1.19
CA GLY A 35 39.98 -3.93 2.08
C GLY A 35 38.64 -3.58 1.49
N VAL A 36 38.45 -3.65 0.18
CA VAL A 36 37.19 -3.34 -0.51
C VAL A 36 36.33 -4.59 -0.74
N LEU A 37 36.85 -5.79 -0.48
CA LEU A 37 36.14 -7.07 -0.70
C LEU A 37 35.65 -7.74 0.58
N LEU A 38 35.78 -7.07 1.71
CA LEU A 38 35.10 -7.45 2.96
C LEU A 38 33.96 -6.45 3.25
N ILE A 39 33.06 -6.23 2.30
CA ILE A 39 31.69 -5.94 2.66
C ILE A 39 31.23 -7.20 3.39
N PRO A 40 30.96 -7.15 4.71
CA PRO A 40 30.57 -8.35 5.41
C PRO A 40 29.35 -8.94 4.69
N LEU A 41 29.35 -10.25 4.48
CA LEU A 41 28.20 -11.01 3.94
C LEU A 41 26.92 -10.75 4.75
N GLN A 42 27.01 -10.11 5.89
CA GLN A 42 25.94 -9.55 6.71
C GLN A 42 25.22 -8.33 6.13
N ALA A 43 25.79 -7.66 5.12
CA ALA A 43 25.13 -6.52 4.45
C ALA A 43 23.99 -6.96 3.51
N TYR A 44 23.81 -8.27 3.32
CA TYR A 44 22.67 -8.88 2.61
C TYR A 44 21.71 -9.62 3.54
N ALA A 45 21.90 -9.56 4.86
CA ALA A 45 20.86 -10.02 5.78
C ALA A 45 19.70 -9.02 5.62
N GLN A 46 18.61 -9.47 5.01
CA GLN A 46 17.39 -8.67 4.97
C GLN A 46 17.02 -8.33 6.43
N ASP A 47 16.64 -7.07 6.65
CA ASP A 47 16.11 -6.63 7.94
C ASP A 47 14.98 -7.60 8.38
N PRO A 48 15.01 -8.12 9.61
CA PRO A 48 14.00 -9.08 10.10
C PRO A 48 12.56 -8.60 9.91
N VAL A 49 12.34 -7.28 9.95
CA VAL A 49 11.03 -6.68 9.66
C VAL A 49 10.67 -6.88 8.20
N SER A 50 11.60 -6.60 7.30
CA SER A 50 11.40 -6.78 5.86
C SER A 50 11.15 -8.24 5.49
N GLU A 51 11.83 -9.19 6.13
CA GLU A 51 11.58 -10.62 5.92
C GLU A 51 10.17 -11.02 6.35
N LEU A 52 9.71 -10.53 7.51
CA LEU A 52 8.37 -10.85 8.03
C LEU A 52 7.28 -10.27 7.12
N LEU A 53 7.43 -9.03 6.67
CA LEU A 53 6.49 -8.38 5.78
C LEU A 53 6.43 -9.10 4.41
N GLU A 54 7.57 -9.50 3.87
CA GLU A 54 7.63 -10.21 2.59
C GLU A 54 7.03 -11.62 2.69
N ALA A 55 7.28 -12.35 3.80
CA ALA A 55 6.63 -13.63 4.07
C ALA A 55 5.11 -13.47 4.20
N ALA A 56 4.66 -12.41 4.89
CA ALA A 56 3.25 -12.07 5.03
C ALA A 56 2.59 -11.78 3.68
N LYS A 57 3.22 -10.97 2.84
CA LYS A 57 2.79 -10.64 1.48
C LYS A 57 2.64 -11.88 0.59
N LYS A 58 3.62 -12.80 0.65
CA LYS A 58 3.57 -14.07 -0.10
C LYS A 58 2.51 -15.03 0.42
N GLY A 59 2.12 -14.91 1.67
CA GLY A 59 1.25 -15.88 2.32
C GLY A 59 2.01 -17.12 2.80
N ASP A 60 3.33 -17.03 3.00
CA ASP A 60 4.18 -18.11 3.46
C ASP A 60 4.02 -18.31 4.98
N LEU A 61 3.05 -19.15 5.32
CA LEU A 61 2.67 -19.41 6.70
C LEU A 61 3.83 -20.03 7.54
N ASP A 62 4.62 -20.89 6.92
CA ASP A 62 5.73 -21.57 7.60
C ASP A 62 6.89 -20.61 7.87
N ALA A 63 7.23 -19.76 6.90
CA ALA A 63 8.21 -18.70 7.10
C ALA A 63 7.76 -17.71 8.19
N VAL A 64 6.50 -17.29 8.19
CA VAL A 64 5.95 -16.41 9.24
C VAL A 64 6.03 -17.06 10.60
N ARG A 65 5.62 -18.33 10.74
CA ARG A 65 5.74 -19.07 12.01
C ARG A 65 7.19 -19.15 12.48
N SER A 66 8.10 -19.49 11.58
CA SER A 66 9.53 -19.59 11.90
C SER A 66 10.10 -18.26 12.40
N LEU A 67 9.80 -17.15 11.70
CA LEU A 67 10.26 -15.82 12.07
C LEU A 67 9.72 -15.36 13.42
N LEU A 68 8.43 -15.56 13.69
CA LEU A 68 7.82 -15.23 14.98
C LEU A 68 8.38 -16.09 16.13
N ASN A 69 8.63 -17.39 15.90
CA ASN A 69 9.22 -18.30 16.91
C ASN A 69 10.69 -17.94 17.22
N LYS A 70 11.40 -17.29 16.31
CA LYS A 70 12.75 -16.76 16.54
C LYS A 70 12.76 -15.42 17.27
N GLY A 71 11.61 -14.94 17.73
CA GLY A 71 11.47 -13.69 18.48
C GLY A 71 11.17 -12.45 17.60
N GLY A 72 10.74 -12.67 16.36
CA GLY A 72 10.25 -11.56 15.51
C GLY A 72 9.08 -10.83 16.18
N ASP A 73 9.14 -9.50 16.18
CA ASP A 73 8.06 -8.67 16.72
C ASP A 73 6.87 -8.67 15.74
N VAL A 74 5.72 -9.20 16.21
CA VAL A 74 4.47 -9.27 15.44
C VAL A 74 3.94 -7.90 15.02
N ASN A 75 4.31 -6.84 15.77
CA ASN A 75 3.89 -5.47 15.54
C ASN A 75 4.99 -4.59 14.91
N ALA A 76 6.09 -5.20 14.46
CA ALA A 76 7.16 -4.46 13.81
C ALA A 76 6.65 -3.70 12.58
N LYS A 77 7.13 -2.48 12.43
CA LYS A 77 6.76 -1.58 11.33
C LYS A 77 7.96 -1.30 10.43
N ASN A 78 7.73 -1.34 9.13
CA ASN A 78 8.72 -0.85 8.16
C ASN A 78 8.83 0.69 8.18
N ALA A 79 9.69 1.25 7.32
CA ALA A 79 9.89 2.70 7.19
C ALA A 79 8.60 3.49 6.87
N ASN A 80 7.60 2.86 6.26
CA ASN A 80 6.30 3.48 5.95
C ASN A 80 5.26 3.25 7.07
N GLY A 81 5.66 2.68 8.21
CA GLY A 81 4.75 2.38 9.30
C GLY A 81 3.88 1.13 9.08
N ARG A 82 4.07 0.39 7.99
CA ARG A 82 3.26 -0.80 7.66
C ARG A 82 3.70 -2.00 8.51
N THR A 83 2.72 -2.77 8.98
CA THR A 83 2.91 -4.03 9.71
C THR A 83 2.74 -5.24 8.78
N ALA A 84 3.21 -6.41 9.22
CA ALA A 84 3.00 -7.66 8.50
C ALA A 84 1.52 -8.04 8.38
N LEU A 85 0.68 -7.69 9.38
CA LEU A 85 -0.78 -7.87 9.29
C LEU A 85 -1.39 -7.03 8.17
N MET A 86 -0.91 -5.78 7.97
CA MET A 86 -1.38 -4.93 6.85
C MET A 86 -1.01 -5.54 5.50
N GLU A 87 0.21 -6.09 5.35
CA GLU A 87 0.63 -6.77 4.12
C GLU A 87 -0.24 -8.00 3.85
N ALA A 88 -0.42 -8.88 4.86
CA ALA A 88 -1.30 -10.04 4.73
C ALA A 88 -2.74 -9.65 4.34
N SER A 89 -3.22 -8.53 4.89
CA SER A 89 -4.58 -8.01 4.64
C SER A 89 -4.73 -7.44 3.25
N PHE A 90 -3.76 -6.67 2.78
CA PHE A 90 -3.75 -6.12 1.42
C PHE A 90 -3.76 -7.23 0.35
N TRP A 91 -2.98 -8.31 0.59
CA TRP A 91 -2.84 -9.41 -0.36
C TRP A 91 -3.83 -10.57 -0.11
N GLY A 92 -4.75 -10.44 0.85
CA GLY A 92 -5.78 -11.43 1.12
C GLY A 92 -5.25 -12.76 1.66
N ARG A 93 -4.16 -12.74 2.43
CA ARG A 93 -3.51 -13.93 2.98
C ARG A 93 -4.20 -14.38 4.27
N VAL A 94 -5.34 -15.03 4.13
CA VAL A 94 -6.27 -15.35 5.23
C VAL A 94 -5.59 -16.07 6.40
N ASP A 95 -4.86 -17.16 6.12
CA ASP A 95 -4.26 -17.97 7.18
C ASP A 95 -3.13 -17.22 7.90
N VAL A 96 -2.37 -16.43 7.14
CA VAL A 96 -1.31 -15.57 7.70
C VAL A 96 -1.91 -14.44 8.53
N ALA A 97 -2.97 -13.78 8.05
CA ALA A 97 -3.65 -12.74 8.82
C ALA A 97 -4.23 -13.29 10.14
N LYS A 98 -4.88 -14.46 10.10
CA LYS A 98 -5.37 -15.15 11.31
C LYS A 98 -4.23 -15.47 12.28
N LEU A 99 -3.11 -15.97 11.77
CA LEU A 99 -1.95 -16.26 12.61
C LEU A 99 -1.42 -15.01 13.31
N PHE A 100 -1.29 -13.88 12.61
CA PHE A 100 -0.88 -12.62 13.24
C PHE A 100 -1.85 -12.18 14.33
N LEU A 101 -3.15 -12.26 14.07
CA LEU A 101 -4.20 -11.92 15.05
C LEU A 101 -4.18 -12.84 16.27
N GLU A 102 -3.89 -14.13 16.09
CA GLU A 102 -3.69 -15.10 17.18
C GLU A 102 -2.42 -14.80 18.01
N LYS A 103 -1.39 -14.26 17.38
CA LYS A 103 -0.13 -13.87 18.02
C LYS A 103 -0.16 -12.47 18.65
N GLY A 104 -1.32 -11.81 18.67
CA GLY A 104 -1.51 -10.52 19.32
C GLY A 104 -1.07 -9.32 18.48
N ALA A 105 -1.15 -9.44 17.14
CA ALA A 105 -0.97 -8.29 16.29
C ALA A 105 -2.00 -7.19 16.62
N ASP A 106 -1.56 -5.94 16.65
CA ASP A 106 -2.45 -4.79 16.81
C ASP A 106 -3.31 -4.63 15.56
N VAL A 107 -4.59 -5.04 15.69
CA VAL A 107 -5.57 -5.03 14.61
C VAL A 107 -5.86 -3.60 14.10
N ASN A 108 -5.64 -2.58 14.94
CA ASN A 108 -5.91 -1.18 14.65
C ASN A 108 -4.64 -0.35 14.40
N ALA A 109 -3.49 -1.02 14.25
CA ALA A 109 -2.25 -0.34 13.86
C ALA A 109 -2.49 0.50 12.61
N LYS A 110 -1.85 1.66 12.56
CA LYS A 110 -1.89 2.59 11.42
C LYS A 110 -0.51 2.74 10.81
N ASP A 111 -0.46 2.79 9.48
CA ASP A 111 0.73 3.18 8.73
C ASP A 111 0.85 4.72 8.64
N GLN A 112 1.84 5.21 7.86
CA GLN A 112 2.05 6.65 7.70
C GLN A 112 0.88 7.39 7.05
N ASP A 113 0.02 6.71 6.31
CA ASP A 113 -1.17 7.30 5.67
C ASP A 113 -2.46 6.99 6.45
N ASP A 114 -2.31 6.58 7.72
CA ASP A 114 -3.40 6.17 8.61
C ASP A 114 -4.19 4.96 8.10
N HIS A 115 -3.65 4.19 7.13
CA HIS A 115 -4.30 2.95 6.72
C HIS A 115 -4.21 1.90 7.82
N THR A 116 -5.30 1.17 8.01
CA THR A 116 -5.37 0.00 8.88
C THR A 116 -5.47 -1.28 8.04
N ALA A 117 -5.19 -2.43 8.64
CA ALA A 117 -5.38 -3.72 8.00
C ALA A 117 -6.82 -3.90 7.45
N LEU A 118 -7.83 -3.35 8.16
CA LEU A 118 -9.23 -3.42 7.75
C LEU A 118 -9.51 -2.58 6.50
N ILE A 119 -8.96 -1.36 6.41
CA ILE A 119 -9.10 -0.50 5.22
C ILE A 119 -8.47 -1.18 4.01
N GLU A 120 -7.27 -1.77 4.17
CA GLU A 120 -6.57 -2.49 3.12
C GLU A 120 -7.35 -3.72 2.62
N ALA A 121 -7.80 -4.58 3.54
CA ALA A 121 -8.58 -5.77 3.18
C ALA A 121 -9.90 -5.40 2.51
N ALA A 122 -10.56 -4.33 2.97
CA ALA A 122 -11.84 -3.90 2.45
C ALA A 122 -11.75 -3.35 1.03
N GLY A 123 -10.78 -2.46 0.77
CA GLY A 123 -10.56 -1.90 -0.57
C GLY A 123 -10.19 -2.97 -1.61
N ASN A 124 -9.49 -4.01 -1.20
CA ASN A 124 -9.11 -5.13 -2.07
C ASN A 124 -10.18 -6.24 -2.17
N GLY A 125 -11.21 -6.22 -1.32
CA GLY A 125 -12.33 -7.16 -1.40
C GLY A 125 -12.09 -8.51 -0.72
N HIS A 126 -11.15 -8.59 0.22
CA HIS A 126 -10.78 -9.81 0.91
C HIS A 126 -11.72 -10.11 2.08
N ILE A 127 -12.94 -10.55 1.77
CA ILE A 127 -14.03 -10.73 2.74
C ILE A 127 -13.64 -11.58 3.95
N GLN A 128 -12.90 -12.67 3.76
CA GLN A 128 -12.50 -13.55 4.87
C GLN A 128 -11.51 -12.86 5.83
N VAL A 129 -10.62 -12.03 5.30
CA VAL A 129 -9.69 -11.22 6.11
C VAL A 129 -10.47 -10.13 6.85
N VAL A 130 -11.39 -9.44 6.15
CA VAL A 130 -12.28 -8.43 6.76
C VAL A 130 -13.04 -9.01 7.95
N GLN A 131 -13.63 -10.20 7.79
CA GLN A 131 -14.36 -10.88 8.87
C GLN A 131 -13.45 -11.18 10.06
N ALA A 132 -12.26 -11.75 9.81
CA ALA A 132 -11.30 -12.06 10.87
C ALA A 132 -10.83 -10.80 11.62
N LEU A 133 -10.58 -9.70 10.91
CA LEU A 133 -10.20 -8.42 11.52
C LEU A 133 -11.34 -7.86 12.39
N LEU A 134 -12.57 -7.85 11.90
CA LEU A 134 -13.75 -7.37 12.63
C LEU A 134 -14.03 -8.21 13.87
N GLU A 135 -13.88 -9.54 13.81
CA GLU A 135 -14.01 -10.45 14.95
C GLU A 135 -12.96 -10.18 16.04
N LYS A 136 -11.79 -9.69 15.66
CA LYS A 136 -10.68 -9.34 16.57
C LYS A 136 -10.68 -7.87 17.00
N GLY A 137 -11.75 -7.13 16.74
CA GLY A 137 -11.92 -5.74 17.21
C GLY A 137 -11.32 -4.68 16.25
N GLY A 138 -11.18 -5.03 14.98
CA GLY A 138 -10.87 -4.03 13.95
C GLY A 138 -11.93 -2.93 13.91
N ASP A 139 -11.52 -1.67 14.00
CA ASP A 139 -12.42 -0.53 14.05
C ASP A 139 -12.98 -0.19 12.65
N PRO A 140 -14.28 -0.43 12.38
CA PRO A 140 -14.87 -0.13 11.08
C PRO A 140 -15.05 1.38 10.83
N LYS A 141 -14.83 2.23 11.84
CA LYS A 141 -14.92 3.70 11.76
C LYS A 141 -13.55 4.36 11.58
N ALA A 142 -12.48 3.58 11.63
CA ALA A 142 -11.13 4.11 11.39
C ALA A 142 -11.06 4.81 10.03
N LYS A 143 -10.38 5.95 9.99
CA LYS A 143 -10.19 6.76 8.78
C LYS A 143 -8.71 6.86 8.45
N ASN A 144 -8.41 6.75 7.15
CA ASN A 144 -7.08 7.08 6.61
C ASN A 144 -6.90 8.60 6.48
N LYS A 145 -5.74 9.03 5.98
CA LYS A 145 -5.46 10.47 5.79
C LYS A 145 -6.42 11.16 4.81
N ASP A 146 -7.06 10.44 3.93
CA ASP A 146 -8.07 11.01 3.02
C ASP A 146 -9.47 11.06 3.66
N GLY A 147 -9.59 10.60 4.90
CA GLY A 147 -10.85 10.50 5.61
C GLY A 147 -11.69 9.30 5.20
N SER A 148 -11.17 8.42 4.34
CA SER A 148 -11.87 7.22 3.89
C SER A 148 -11.90 6.16 4.98
N THR A 149 -13.08 5.55 5.16
CA THR A 149 -13.28 4.35 5.99
C THR A 149 -13.17 3.09 5.13
N ALA A 150 -13.09 1.92 5.78
CA ALA A 150 -13.14 0.63 5.09
C ALA A 150 -14.39 0.50 4.19
N LEU A 151 -15.55 1.05 4.62
CA LEU A 151 -16.77 1.03 3.83
C LEU A 151 -16.68 1.89 2.57
N ILE A 152 -16.09 3.08 2.67
CA ILE A 152 -15.87 3.98 1.53
C ILE A 152 -14.95 3.32 0.50
N GLU A 153 -13.84 2.71 0.95
CA GLU A 153 -12.91 2.00 0.06
C GLU A 153 -13.56 0.78 -0.60
N ALA A 154 -14.33 -0.02 0.15
CA ALA A 154 -15.04 -1.17 -0.40
C ALA A 154 -16.05 -0.76 -1.48
N ALA A 155 -16.81 0.30 -1.24
CA ALA A 155 -17.81 0.80 -2.19
C ALA A 155 -17.17 1.40 -3.45
N SER A 156 -16.07 2.14 -3.29
CA SER A 156 -15.30 2.72 -4.39
C SER A 156 -14.69 1.65 -5.32
N ASN A 157 -14.44 0.45 -4.81
CA ASN A 157 -13.84 -0.66 -5.55
C ASN A 157 -14.84 -1.79 -5.86
N ASN A 158 -16.16 -1.56 -5.74
CA ASN A 158 -17.22 -2.53 -6.01
C ASN A 158 -17.12 -3.83 -5.20
N ARG A 159 -16.73 -3.75 -3.93
CA ARG A 159 -16.59 -4.92 -3.05
C ARG A 159 -17.88 -5.17 -2.29
N THR A 160 -18.95 -5.54 -3.00
CA THR A 160 -20.32 -5.59 -2.48
C THR A 160 -20.47 -6.47 -1.23
N GLU A 161 -19.85 -7.65 -1.18
CA GLU A 161 -19.91 -8.54 -0.02
C GLU A 161 -19.21 -7.93 1.22
N VAL A 162 -18.12 -7.21 0.99
CA VAL A 162 -17.42 -6.46 2.06
C VAL A 162 -18.30 -5.30 2.56
N VAL A 163 -18.96 -4.57 1.66
CA VAL A 163 -19.91 -3.50 2.01
C VAL A 163 -21.00 -4.05 2.96
N LYS A 164 -21.60 -5.20 2.63
CA LYS A 164 -22.60 -5.85 3.48
C LYS A 164 -22.06 -6.17 4.87
N ALA A 165 -20.89 -6.84 4.93
CA ALA A 165 -20.27 -7.25 6.19
C ALA A 165 -19.89 -6.06 7.08
N LEU A 166 -19.36 -4.98 6.52
CA LEU A 166 -19.00 -3.79 7.27
C LEU A 166 -20.21 -3.09 7.88
N ILE A 167 -21.32 -2.96 7.14
CA ILE A 167 -22.54 -2.34 7.64
C ILE A 167 -23.16 -3.19 8.77
N GLU A 168 -23.15 -4.52 8.64
CA GLU A 168 -23.59 -5.44 9.70
C GLU A 168 -22.77 -5.33 11.00
N LYS A 169 -21.54 -4.84 10.89
CA LYS A 169 -20.62 -4.58 12.02
C LYS A 169 -20.57 -3.10 12.41
N ASN A 170 -21.68 -2.37 12.22
CA ASN A 170 -21.87 -0.99 12.64
C ASN A 170 -20.98 0.06 11.95
N SER A 171 -20.53 -0.16 10.72
CA SER A 171 -20.06 0.95 9.89
C SER A 171 -21.18 1.94 9.66
N ASN A 172 -20.87 3.24 9.78
CA ASN A 172 -21.83 4.26 9.43
C ASN A 172 -21.91 4.42 7.91
N VAL A 173 -23.08 4.12 7.33
CA VAL A 173 -23.30 4.12 5.88
C VAL A 173 -23.12 5.50 5.24
N ASP A 174 -23.31 6.58 6.01
CA ASP A 174 -23.20 7.97 5.56
C ASP A 174 -21.90 8.67 6.01
N ASP A 175 -20.91 7.92 6.45
CA ASP A 175 -19.58 8.49 6.72
C ASP A 175 -19.04 9.19 5.49
N LYS A 176 -18.32 10.28 5.74
CA LYS A 176 -17.76 11.13 4.69
C LYS A 176 -16.23 11.14 4.75
N ASP A 177 -15.62 11.11 3.57
CA ASP A 177 -14.21 11.41 3.39
C ASP A 177 -13.92 12.92 3.50
N LYS A 178 -12.68 13.35 3.30
CA LYS A 178 -12.29 14.78 3.35
C LYS A 178 -12.95 15.64 2.26
N GLU A 179 -13.37 15.02 1.16
CA GLU A 179 -14.10 15.70 0.09
C GLU A 179 -15.62 15.75 0.37
N GLY A 180 -16.06 15.19 1.50
CA GLY A 180 -17.48 15.09 1.86
C GLY A 180 -18.21 13.98 1.11
N ARG A 181 -17.51 13.09 0.41
CA ARG A 181 -18.12 12.01 -0.36
C ARG A 181 -18.46 10.85 0.54
N THR A 182 -19.67 10.31 0.37
CA THR A 182 -20.10 9.06 1.02
C THR A 182 -19.75 7.85 0.15
N ALA A 183 -19.85 6.66 0.72
CA ALA A 183 -19.71 5.40 -0.02
C ALA A 183 -20.65 5.35 -1.25
N LEU A 184 -21.90 5.83 -1.11
CA LEU A 184 -22.86 5.88 -2.21
C LEU A 184 -22.44 6.85 -3.32
N ILE A 185 -21.89 8.02 -2.97
CA ILE A 185 -21.38 8.97 -3.95
C ILE A 185 -20.24 8.34 -4.75
N LEU A 186 -19.30 7.65 -4.10
CA LEU A 186 -18.18 7.01 -4.79
C LEU A 186 -18.60 5.80 -5.63
N ALA A 187 -19.52 4.97 -5.13
CA ALA A 187 -20.12 3.90 -5.94
C ALA A 187 -20.78 4.44 -7.22
N ALA A 188 -21.46 5.61 -7.10
CA ALA A 188 -22.09 6.25 -8.26
C ALA A 188 -21.08 6.87 -9.22
N TYR A 189 -20.01 7.46 -8.70
CA TYR A 189 -18.92 8.02 -9.50
C TYR A 189 -18.25 6.95 -10.38
N TRP A 190 -18.02 5.75 -9.81
CA TRP A 190 -17.35 4.66 -10.49
C TRP A 190 -18.29 3.69 -11.25
N GLY A 191 -19.61 3.92 -11.22
CA GLY A 191 -20.57 3.11 -11.96
C GLY A 191 -20.91 1.77 -11.31
N HIS A 192 -20.73 1.61 -10.02
CA HIS A 192 -20.90 0.37 -9.26
C HIS A 192 -22.36 0.19 -8.81
N ALA A 193 -23.23 -0.25 -9.72
CA ALA A 193 -24.67 -0.33 -9.48
C ALA A 193 -25.06 -1.28 -8.34
N GLU A 194 -24.38 -2.42 -8.20
CA GLU A 194 -24.64 -3.40 -7.14
C GLU A 194 -24.25 -2.86 -5.76
N ALA A 195 -23.09 -2.23 -5.65
CA ALA A 195 -22.67 -1.57 -4.42
C ALA A 195 -23.62 -0.43 -4.05
N ALA A 196 -24.03 0.38 -5.05
CA ALA A 196 -24.99 1.47 -4.83
C ALA A 196 -26.34 0.94 -4.34
N GLN A 197 -26.89 -0.11 -4.96
CA GLN A 197 -28.14 -0.76 -4.52
C GLN A 197 -27.99 -1.27 -3.07
N THR A 198 -26.91 -1.98 -2.77
CA THR A 198 -26.64 -2.50 -1.43
C THR A 198 -26.61 -1.38 -0.38
N LEU A 199 -25.92 -0.27 -0.66
CA LEU A 199 -25.86 0.88 0.24
C LEU A 199 -27.24 1.51 0.47
N ILE A 200 -28.05 1.63 -0.58
CA ILE A 200 -29.42 2.13 -0.51
C ILE A 200 -30.30 1.23 0.34
N ASP A 201 -30.25 -0.08 0.11
CA ASP A 201 -31.00 -1.09 0.87
C ASP A 201 -30.65 -1.08 2.36
N LYS A 202 -29.43 -0.65 2.67
CA LYS A 202 -28.90 -0.49 4.04
C LYS A 202 -29.09 0.92 4.60
N GLY A 203 -29.87 1.78 3.94
CA GLY A 203 -30.32 3.07 4.44
C GLY A 203 -29.40 4.26 4.13
N ALA A 204 -28.53 4.15 3.14
CA ALA A 204 -27.71 5.29 2.72
C ALA A 204 -28.57 6.48 2.28
N ASN A 205 -28.15 7.69 2.65
CA ASN A 205 -28.81 8.91 2.22
C ASN A 205 -28.59 9.19 0.72
N VAL A 206 -29.58 8.87 -0.09
CA VAL A 206 -29.53 9.03 -1.57
C VAL A 206 -29.33 10.47 -2.04
N ASN A 207 -29.63 11.45 -1.19
CA ASN A 207 -29.52 12.87 -1.48
C ASN A 207 -28.32 13.54 -0.78
N ALA A 208 -27.42 12.75 -0.19
CA ALA A 208 -26.16 13.26 0.37
C ALA A 208 -25.37 14.03 -0.71
N ARG A 209 -24.70 15.09 -0.28
CA ARG A 209 -23.87 15.91 -1.15
C ARG A 209 -22.46 16.02 -0.58
N ASP A 210 -21.49 16.03 -1.50
CA ASP A 210 -20.11 16.31 -1.18
C ASP A 210 -19.87 17.81 -0.94
N LYS A 211 -18.61 18.21 -0.70
CA LYS A 211 -18.25 19.61 -0.45
C LYS A 211 -18.44 20.53 -1.67
N TYR A 212 -18.57 19.96 -2.86
CA TYR A 212 -18.83 20.69 -4.10
C TYR A 212 -20.32 20.77 -4.46
N GLY A 213 -21.19 20.18 -3.62
CA GLY A 213 -22.62 20.12 -3.83
C GLY A 213 -23.10 19.00 -4.75
N TYR A 214 -22.22 18.10 -5.20
CA TYR A 214 -22.60 16.97 -6.06
C TYR A 214 -23.20 15.83 -5.28
N SER A 215 -24.33 15.30 -5.76
CA SER A 215 -24.96 14.08 -5.25
C SER A 215 -24.53 12.84 -6.06
N ALA A 216 -24.85 11.65 -5.56
CA ALA A 216 -24.64 10.39 -6.26
C ALA A 216 -25.30 10.40 -7.66
N MET A 217 -26.55 10.92 -7.76
CA MET A 217 -27.26 11.05 -9.04
C MET A 217 -26.54 11.97 -10.04
N MET A 218 -25.97 13.09 -9.57
CA MET A 218 -25.21 14.00 -10.41
C MET A 218 -23.94 13.35 -10.96
N TYR A 219 -23.22 12.59 -10.13
CA TYR A 219 -22.06 11.85 -10.57
C TYR A 219 -22.43 10.74 -11.57
N ALA A 220 -23.46 9.93 -11.28
CA ALA A 220 -23.91 8.88 -12.20
C ALA A 220 -24.27 9.44 -13.60
N LYS A 221 -24.90 10.61 -13.66
CA LYS A 221 -25.23 11.26 -14.94
C LYS A 221 -23.97 11.82 -15.63
N ARG A 222 -23.10 12.50 -14.89
CA ARG A 222 -21.89 13.13 -15.44
C ARG A 222 -20.91 12.10 -16.02
N GLU A 223 -20.73 10.98 -15.30
CA GLU A 223 -19.81 9.92 -15.69
C GLU A 223 -20.47 8.86 -16.61
N SER A 224 -21.73 9.10 -17.04
CA SER A 224 -22.46 8.25 -17.97
C SER A 224 -22.70 6.82 -17.46
N HIS A 225 -23.16 6.70 -16.22
CA HIS A 225 -23.51 5.43 -15.56
C HIS A 225 -25.04 5.23 -15.45
N PRO A 226 -25.75 4.90 -16.55
CA PRO A 226 -27.22 4.85 -16.58
C PRO A 226 -27.81 3.82 -15.61
N ASN A 227 -27.13 2.68 -15.40
CA ASN A 227 -27.57 1.65 -14.48
C ASN A 227 -27.60 2.16 -13.02
N VAL A 228 -26.58 2.95 -12.63
CA VAL A 228 -26.56 3.56 -11.29
C VAL A 228 -27.63 4.66 -11.17
N ALA A 229 -27.79 5.48 -12.21
CA ALA A 229 -28.82 6.51 -12.24
C ALA A 229 -30.23 5.91 -12.12
N GLU A 230 -30.48 4.74 -12.73
CA GLU A 230 -31.74 4.01 -12.58
C GLU A 230 -31.98 3.53 -11.14
N VAL A 231 -30.97 2.92 -10.53
CA VAL A 231 -31.00 2.48 -9.12
C VAL A 231 -31.31 3.65 -8.20
N LEU A 232 -30.60 4.78 -8.36
CA LEU A 232 -30.80 5.99 -7.57
C LEU A 232 -32.17 6.63 -7.78
N ALA A 233 -32.69 6.64 -9.03
CA ALA A 233 -34.02 7.17 -9.34
C ALA A 233 -35.13 6.37 -8.66
N LYS A 234 -35.04 5.03 -8.69
CA LYS A 234 -35.96 4.14 -7.98
C LYS A 234 -35.97 4.39 -6.46
N ALA A 235 -34.83 4.79 -5.90
CA ALA A 235 -34.69 5.13 -4.49
C ALA A 235 -35.09 6.58 -4.16
N GLY A 236 -35.59 7.36 -5.12
CA GLY A 236 -36.07 8.73 -4.92
C GLY A 236 -34.96 9.79 -4.86
N ALA A 237 -33.79 9.53 -5.44
CA ALA A 237 -32.73 10.53 -5.55
C ALA A 237 -33.15 11.68 -6.47
N LYS A 238 -32.73 12.93 -6.10
CA LYS A 238 -33.04 14.18 -6.82
C LYS A 238 -31.81 14.78 -7.46
#